data_990dce833fb34d756d471b33ed1cc605
#
_entry.id   990dce833fb34d756d471b33ed1cc605
#
_cell.length_a   1.000
_cell.length_b   1.000
_cell.length_c   1.000
_cell.angle_alpha   90.00
_cell.angle_beta   90.00
_cell.angle_gamma   90.00
#
_symmetry.space_group_name_H-M   'P 1'
#
loop_
_entity.id
_entity.type
_entity.pdbx_description
1 polymer ?
#
loop_
_entity_poly.entity_id
_entity_poly.type
_entity_poly.pdbx_seq_one_letter_code
_entity_poly.pdbx_strand_id
1 'polypeptide(L)'
;MARLVTKFKYLKHAGRYAKYIATREGVEKLDDSKKFLPATEKQKTLVQKILRDFPDSKRSLEYEDYLRAQTQGAASEFIARSLEENAAELLHRSAYADYIALRPRAQRFGAHGLFTDDGVAVHLSKVEAELNAHKGNVYTAIISLRREDAQRLGFDSGERWRDFLRGQTQALSEGLKIPLQHLKWYAAFHNEGNHPHVHLIAYGADPREGYLSKQGVNRLRSSLARDIFAQELLCIYEEQTQRRDGLKQAAAELVQSNENPKIEALLTSLASRLPKVKGKKQYAYLPAREKRLVDDIVDALSKDARIAALYDSWCQSREKILHIYDESAQERRPLSENETFRSIKNQIIQEALRREDFSANGSALRLLTQLAQLIQNDAAFQSEDTHRTDRKLRRKLQEKKQAQGLKMEE
;
A
#
# COMPACT_ATOMS: atom_id res chain seq x y z
N MET A 1 -0.73 7.79 10.28
CA MET A 1 -0.70 7.37 8.87
C MET A 1 -1.91 6.51 8.59
N ALA A 2 -2.53 6.73 7.44
CA ALA A 2 -3.66 5.93 7.01
C ALA A 2 -3.24 4.47 6.78
N ARG A 3 -4.01 3.53 7.28
CA ARG A 3 -3.70 2.10 7.23
C ARG A 3 -4.95 1.27 6.99
N LEU A 4 -4.82 0.28 6.11
CA LEU A 4 -5.83 -0.75 5.88
C LEU A 4 -5.41 -2.06 6.55
N VAL A 5 -6.26 -2.57 7.44
CA VAL A 5 -6.10 -3.93 7.97
C VAL A 5 -7.05 -4.86 7.24
N THR A 6 -6.50 -5.91 6.64
CA THR A 6 -7.28 -6.94 5.96
C THR A 6 -6.88 -8.32 6.44
N LYS A 7 -7.88 -9.14 6.81
CA LYS A 7 -7.66 -10.55 7.16
C LYS A 7 -8.54 -11.42 6.28
N PHE A 8 -7.92 -12.34 5.52
CA PHE A 8 -8.59 -13.33 4.69
C PHE A 8 -8.46 -14.71 5.33
N LYS A 9 -9.56 -15.43 5.47
CA LYS A 9 -9.61 -16.78 6.06
C LYS A 9 -10.55 -17.71 5.29
N TYR A 10 -10.35 -19.02 5.47
CA TYR A 10 -11.35 -20.03 5.12
C TYR A 10 -12.39 -20.12 6.21
N LEU A 11 -13.66 -20.18 5.84
CA LEU A 11 -14.75 -20.46 6.77
C LEU A 11 -14.83 -21.98 6.99
N LYS A 12 -14.25 -22.43 8.09
CA LYS A 12 -14.19 -23.84 8.48
C LYS A 12 -15.40 -24.25 9.31
N HIS A 13 -15.73 -25.56 9.30
CA HIS A 13 -16.69 -26.11 10.25
C HIS A 13 -16.04 -26.25 11.65
N ALA A 14 -16.37 -25.41 12.61
CA ALA A 14 -15.81 -25.48 13.95
C ALA A 14 -16.90 -25.51 15.01
N GLY A 15 -17.28 -26.72 15.41
CA GLY A 15 -18.30 -26.95 16.45
C GLY A 15 -17.87 -26.77 17.91
N ARG A 16 -16.62 -26.39 18.21
CA ARG A 16 -16.10 -26.46 19.60
C ARG A 16 -16.16 -25.15 20.40
N TYR A 17 -16.39 -24.00 19.77
CA TYR A 17 -16.25 -22.70 20.43
C TYR A 17 -17.56 -21.91 20.64
N ALA A 18 -18.69 -22.39 20.16
CA ALA A 18 -19.99 -21.74 20.37
C ALA A 18 -20.27 -21.47 21.87
N LYS A 19 -19.79 -22.37 22.75
CA LYS A 19 -19.91 -22.22 24.21
C LYS A 19 -19.02 -21.07 24.77
N TYR A 20 -17.92 -20.73 24.12
CA TYR A 20 -16.99 -19.69 24.57
C TYR A 20 -17.45 -18.27 24.20
N ILE A 21 -18.16 -18.13 23.08
CA ILE A 21 -18.72 -16.83 22.63
C ILE A 21 -19.95 -16.46 23.49
N ALA A 22 -20.68 -17.47 24.02
CA ALA A 22 -21.86 -17.26 24.85
C ALA A 22 -21.54 -16.82 26.30
N THR A 23 -20.31 -17.05 26.78
CA THR A 23 -19.89 -16.70 28.15
C THR A 23 -19.02 -15.46 28.23
N ARG A 24 -19.50 -14.36 27.70
CA ARG A 24 -18.80 -13.10 27.53
C ARG A 24 -18.65 -12.29 28.81
N GLU A 25 -17.75 -12.61 29.68
CA GLU A 25 -17.18 -11.62 30.59
C GLU A 25 -16.15 -10.77 29.80
N GLY A 26 -16.45 -9.51 29.55
CA GLY A 26 -15.52 -8.53 28.90
C GLY A 26 -16.03 -7.89 27.61
N VAL A 27 -17.18 -8.31 27.08
CA VAL A 27 -17.83 -7.69 25.88
C VAL A 27 -19.09 -6.90 26.30
N GLU A 28 -19.34 -6.75 27.58
CA GLU A 28 -20.37 -5.84 28.08
C GLU A 28 -20.01 -4.41 27.66
N LYS A 29 -21.03 -3.64 27.28
CA LYS A 29 -20.88 -2.18 27.10
C LYS A 29 -20.23 -1.62 28.36
N LEU A 30 -18.94 -1.31 28.31
CA LEU A 30 -18.30 -0.54 29.35
C LEU A 30 -19.03 0.79 29.46
N ASP A 31 -19.47 1.12 30.65
CA ASP A 31 -19.90 2.47 31.01
C ASP A 31 -18.77 3.45 30.58
N ASP A 32 -19.12 4.52 29.88
CA ASP A 32 -18.15 5.50 29.38
C ASP A 32 -17.22 6.02 30.48
N SER A 33 -17.70 6.04 31.74
CA SER A 33 -16.90 6.40 32.93
C SER A 33 -15.73 5.45 33.22
N LYS A 34 -15.78 4.20 32.78
CA LYS A 34 -14.78 3.15 33.06
C LYS A 34 -13.79 2.94 31.91
N LYS A 35 -14.03 3.53 30.74
CA LYS A 35 -13.20 3.31 29.55
C LYS A 35 -11.72 3.65 29.78
N PHE A 36 -11.44 4.67 30.55
CA PHE A 36 -10.09 5.16 30.80
C PHE A 36 -9.41 4.54 32.03
N LEU A 37 -10.11 3.70 32.79
CA LEU A 37 -9.52 2.96 33.91
C LEU A 37 -8.52 1.90 33.40
N PRO A 38 -7.48 1.53 34.19
CA PRO A 38 -6.56 0.47 33.83
C PRO A 38 -7.30 -0.85 33.57
N ALA A 39 -6.83 -1.63 32.57
CA ALA A 39 -7.38 -2.93 32.23
C ALA A 39 -7.37 -3.86 33.46
N THR A 40 -8.49 -4.56 33.69
CA THR A 40 -8.64 -5.52 34.81
C THR A 40 -7.73 -6.73 34.59
N GLU A 41 -7.35 -7.41 35.66
CA GLU A 41 -6.55 -8.65 35.56
C GLU A 41 -7.25 -9.75 34.74
N LYS A 42 -8.57 -9.82 34.80
CA LYS A 42 -9.38 -10.73 33.96
C LYS A 42 -9.22 -10.37 32.46
N GLN A 43 -9.30 -9.10 32.12
CA GLN A 43 -9.09 -8.64 30.74
C GLN A 43 -7.66 -8.91 30.27
N LYS A 44 -6.64 -8.62 31.07
CA LYS A 44 -5.23 -8.92 30.73
C LYS A 44 -5.01 -10.41 30.48
N THR A 45 -5.56 -11.28 31.34
CA THR A 45 -5.50 -12.74 31.18
C THR A 45 -6.17 -13.18 29.90
N LEU A 46 -7.34 -12.61 29.55
CA LEU A 46 -8.05 -12.92 28.32
C LEU A 46 -7.30 -12.43 27.08
N VAL A 47 -6.71 -11.24 27.11
CA VAL A 47 -5.83 -10.73 26.07
C VAL A 47 -4.65 -11.69 25.82
N GLN A 48 -3.96 -12.13 26.88
CA GLN A 48 -2.85 -13.09 26.75
C GLN A 48 -3.32 -14.43 26.15
N LYS A 49 -4.48 -14.92 26.54
CA LYS A 49 -5.08 -16.14 26.00
C LYS A 49 -5.39 -15.99 24.51
N ILE A 50 -6.01 -14.87 24.11
CA ILE A 50 -6.30 -14.57 22.71
C ILE A 50 -5.03 -14.53 21.89
N LEU A 51 -3.99 -13.86 22.37
CA LEU A 51 -2.70 -13.76 21.67
C LEU A 51 -2.00 -15.11 21.51
N ARG A 52 -2.20 -16.04 22.43
CA ARG A 52 -1.68 -17.40 22.34
C ARG A 52 -2.48 -18.25 21.36
N ASP A 53 -3.82 -18.18 21.44
CA ASP A 53 -4.71 -19.01 20.63
C ASP A 53 -4.88 -18.47 19.21
N PHE A 54 -4.74 -17.14 19.02
CA PHE A 54 -4.85 -16.43 17.75
C PHE A 54 -3.70 -15.41 17.55
N PRO A 55 -2.48 -15.86 17.25
CA PRO A 55 -1.30 -14.99 17.16
C PRO A 55 -1.43 -13.83 16.16
N ASP A 56 -2.22 -14.02 15.09
CA ASP A 56 -2.46 -12.99 14.08
C ASP A 56 -3.28 -11.79 14.60
N SER A 57 -3.94 -11.92 15.76
CA SER A 57 -4.64 -10.80 16.41
C SER A 57 -3.71 -9.67 16.85
N LYS A 58 -2.40 -9.93 16.97
CA LYS A 58 -1.37 -8.90 17.19
C LYS A 58 -1.30 -7.83 16.10
N ARG A 59 -1.84 -8.11 14.91
CA ARG A 59 -1.81 -7.20 13.76
C ARG A 59 -3.05 -6.31 13.69
N SER A 60 -3.97 -6.41 14.64
CA SER A 60 -5.16 -5.55 14.67
C SER A 60 -4.84 -4.16 15.19
N LEU A 61 -5.60 -3.16 14.72
CA LEU A 61 -5.49 -1.77 15.18
C LEU A 61 -5.83 -1.66 16.66
N GLU A 62 -6.79 -2.45 17.12
CA GLU A 62 -7.25 -2.51 18.52
C GLU A 62 -6.16 -3.04 19.45
N TYR A 63 -5.29 -3.94 18.96
CA TYR A 63 -4.13 -4.38 19.75
C TYR A 63 -3.09 -3.28 19.91
N GLU A 64 -2.84 -2.51 18.85
CA GLU A 64 -1.96 -1.35 18.94
C GLU A 64 -2.49 -0.31 19.93
N ASP A 65 -3.78 -0.02 19.90
CA ASP A 65 -4.40 0.91 20.83
C ASP A 65 -4.35 0.38 22.27
N TYR A 66 -4.54 -0.94 22.48
CA TYR A 66 -4.35 -1.57 23.78
C TYR A 66 -2.90 -1.47 24.27
N LEU A 67 -1.89 -1.64 23.39
CA LEU A 67 -0.49 -1.48 23.77
C LEU A 67 -0.15 -0.03 24.18
N ARG A 68 -0.80 0.95 23.54
CA ARG A 68 -0.58 2.37 23.87
C ARG A 68 -1.17 2.78 25.20
N ALA A 69 -2.34 2.27 25.54
CA ALA A 69 -3.12 2.81 26.66
C ALA A 69 -3.57 1.80 27.69
N GLN A 70 -3.40 0.51 27.55
CA GLN A 70 -3.77 -0.59 28.46
C GLN A 70 -5.01 -0.33 29.37
N THR A 71 -6.01 0.35 28.82
CA THR A 71 -7.25 0.70 29.53
C THR A 71 -8.31 -0.38 29.37
N GLN A 72 -9.36 -0.32 30.23
CA GLN A 72 -10.51 -1.24 30.12
C GLN A 72 -11.19 -1.10 28.75
N GLY A 73 -11.31 0.13 28.21
CA GLY A 73 -11.87 0.38 26.89
C GLY A 73 -11.07 -0.30 25.80
N ALA A 74 -9.76 -0.03 25.73
CA ALA A 74 -8.88 -0.60 24.72
C ALA A 74 -8.80 -2.13 24.81
N ALA A 75 -8.76 -2.68 26.03
CA ALA A 75 -8.79 -4.12 26.24
C ALA A 75 -10.11 -4.75 25.74
N SER A 76 -11.25 -4.12 26.05
CA SER A 76 -12.58 -4.58 25.59
C SER A 76 -12.70 -4.55 24.05
N GLU A 77 -12.24 -3.48 23.42
CA GLU A 77 -12.26 -3.35 21.96
C GLU A 77 -11.38 -4.42 21.32
N PHE A 78 -10.16 -4.62 21.81
CA PHE A 78 -9.28 -5.69 21.32
C PHE A 78 -9.88 -7.09 21.50
N ILE A 79 -10.44 -7.40 22.67
CA ILE A 79 -11.08 -8.70 22.94
C ILE A 79 -12.27 -8.90 21.99
N ALA A 80 -13.17 -7.91 21.89
CA ALA A 80 -14.32 -7.96 21.01
C ALA A 80 -13.91 -8.17 19.55
N ARG A 81 -12.92 -7.41 19.10
CA ARG A 81 -12.39 -7.49 17.74
C ARG A 81 -11.75 -8.84 17.44
N SER A 82 -10.91 -9.34 18.35
CA SER A 82 -10.25 -10.63 18.16
C SER A 82 -11.24 -11.78 18.08
N LEU A 83 -12.30 -11.77 18.89
CA LEU A 83 -13.37 -12.77 18.81
C LEU A 83 -14.13 -12.67 17.50
N GLU A 84 -14.41 -11.47 17.03
CA GLU A 84 -15.05 -11.21 15.75
C GLU A 84 -14.22 -11.69 14.57
N GLU A 85 -12.94 -11.35 14.53
CA GLU A 85 -12.00 -11.77 13.48
C GLU A 85 -11.83 -13.29 13.41
N ASN A 86 -12.02 -13.97 14.51
CA ASN A 86 -11.94 -15.41 14.58
C ASN A 86 -13.31 -16.10 14.59
N ALA A 87 -14.41 -15.35 14.51
CA ALA A 87 -15.77 -15.88 14.46
C ALA A 87 -15.96 -16.89 13.30
N ALA A 88 -15.29 -16.67 12.18
CA ALA A 88 -15.29 -17.60 11.05
C ALA A 88 -14.70 -18.99 11.38
N GLU A 89 -13.81 -19.09 12.37
CA GLU A 89 -13.26 -20.35 12.87
C GLU A 89 -14.11 -20.93 14.01
N LEU A 90 -14.93 -20.10 14.63
CA LEU A 90 -15.69 -20.42 15.82
C LEU A 90 -17.14 -20.81 15.52
N LEU A 91 -17.70 -20.37 14.40
CA LEU A 91 -19.10 -20.54 14.02
C LEU A 91 -19.26 -21.42 12.77
N HIS A 92 -20.43 -22.07 12.63
CA HIS A 92 -20.83 -22.67 11.36
C HIS A 92 -21.09 -21.58 10.31
N ARG A 93 -21.05 -21.93 9.01
CA ARG A 93 -21.19 -21.00 7.90
C ARG A 93 -22.45 -20.15 7.95
N SER A 94 -23.62 -20.78 8.24
CA SER A 94 -24.89 -20.06 8.41
C SER A 94 -24.87 -19.16 9.63
N ALA A 95 -24.43 -19.68 10.78
CA ALA A 95 -24.33 -18.91 12.02
C ALA A 95 -23.34 -17.74 11.88
N TYR A 96 -22.32 -17.84 11.04
CA TYR A 96 -21.45 -16.70 10.74
C TYR A 96 -22.18 -15.63 9.92
N ALA A 97 -22.97 -16.01 8.91
CA ALA A 97 -23.76 -15.07 8.14
C ALA A 97 -24.80 -14.34 9.02
N ASP A 98 -25.50 -15.07 9.86
CA ASP A 98 -26.40 -14.50 10.88
C ASP A 98 -25.69 -13.53 11.81
N TYR A 99 -24.55 -13.96 12.34
CA TYR A 99 -23.76 -13.16 13.26
C TYR A 99 -23.37 -11.80 12.68
N ILE A 100 -22.85 -11.76 11.44
CA ILE A 100 -22.44 -10.49 10.81
C ILE A 100 -23.64 -9.63 10.37
N ALA A 101 -24.79 -10.27 10.04
CA ALA A 101 -25.98 -9.57 9.55
C ALA A 101 -26.82 -8.93 10.68
N LEU A 102 -26.88 -9.58 11.86
CA LEU A 102 -27.79 -9.20 12.94
C LEU A 102 -27.10 -8.56 14.15
N ARG A 103 -25.76 -8.48 14.13
CA ARG A 103 -25.01 -7.90 15.23
C ARG A 103 -25.44 -6.44 15.51
N PRO A 104 -25.51 -6.01 16.78
CA PRO A 104 -25.64 -4.60 17.12
C PRO A 104 -24.53 -3.79 16.45
N ARG A 105 -24.89 -2.63 15.86
CA ARG A 105 -24.03 -1.74 15.05
C ARG A 105 -23.75 -2.19 13.61
N ALA A 106 -24.24 -3.35 13.14
CA ALA A 106 -24.33 -3.60 11.70
C ALA A 106 -25.30 -2.57 11.09
N GLN A 107 -24.85 -1.85 10.08
CA GLN A 107 -25.75 -0.95 9.34
C GLN A 107 -26.75 -1.80 8.58
N ARG A 108 -28.03 -1.53 8.74
CA ARG A 108 -29.10 -2.31 8.12
C ARG A 108 -29.36 -1.88 6.69
N PHE A 109 -29.49 -2.86 5.82
CA PHE A 109 -30.00 -2.75 4.46
C PHE A 109 -31.39 -3.44 4.40
N GLY A 110 -32.41 -2.80 4.93
CA GLY A 110 -33.71 -3.39 5.15
C GLY A 110 -33.84 -4.08 6.52
N ALA A 111 -34.22 -5.36 6.56
CA ALA A 111 -34.45 -6.10 7.80
C ALA A 111 -33.14 -6.50 8.55
N HIS A 112 -32.02 -6.59 7.85
CA HIS A 112 -30.72 -7.01 8.40
C HIS A 112 -29.55 -6.23 7.74
N GLY A 113 -28.31 -6.47 8.21
CA GLY A 113 -27.12 -5.76 7.75
C GLY A 113 -26.41 -6.40 6.56
N LEU A 114 -26.85 -7.57 6.08
CA LEU A 114 -26.20 -8.24 4.96
C LEU A 114 -26.61 -7.60 3.64
N PHE A 115 -25.65 -7.31 2.79
CA PHE A 115 -25.80 -6.76 1.44
C PHE A 115 -24.93 -7.48 0.42
N THR A 116 -25.21 -7.30 -0.83
CA THR A 116 -24.39 -7.71 -1.99
C THR A 116 -24.38 -6.59 -3.02
N ASP A 117 -24.46 -6.87 -4.32
CA ASP A 117 -24.47 -5.88 -5.37
C ASP A 117 -25.73 -4.98 -5.30
N ASP A 118 -25.65 -3.80 -5.92
CA ASP A 118 -26.72 -2.85 -5.94
C ASP A 118 -27.96 -3.40 -6.68
N GLY A 119 -29.13 -3.07 -6.15
CA GLY A 119 -30.41 -3.55 -6.69
C GLY A 119 -30.71 -5.04 -6.41
N VAL A 120 -29.82 -5.78 -5.76
CA VAL A 120 -30.03 -7.18 -5.41
C VAL A 120 -30.55 -7.33 -3.99
N ALA A 121 -31.81 -7.75 -3.82
CA ALA A 121 -32.39 -8.01 -2.52
C ALA A 121 -31.74 -9.25 -1.90
N VAL A 122 -31.21 -9.10 -0.68
CA VAL A 122 -30.63 -10.21 0.09
C VAL A 122 -31.67 -10.75 1.06
N HIS A 123 -31.91 -12.06 0.99
CA HIS A 123 -32.74 -12.79 1.97
C HIS A 123 -31.82 -13.64 2.83
N LEU A 124 -31.68 -13.30 4.12
CA LEU A 124 -30.74 -13.92 5.04
C LEU A 124 -30.93 -15.44 5.10
N SER A 125 -32.18 -15.93 5.26
CA SER A 125 -32.50 -17.36 5.30
C SER A 125 -32.09 -18.12 4.02
N LYS A 126 -32.16 -17.47 2.84
CA LYS A 126 -31.67 -18.08 1.59
C LYS A 126 -30.15 -18.18 1.58
N VAL A 127 -29.46 -17.11 2.00
CA VAL A 127 -27.99 -17.10 2.10
C VAL A 127 -27.50 -18.17 3.08
N GLU A 128 -28.15 -18.32 4.23
CA GLU A 128 -27.84 -19.36 5.21
C GLU A 128 -28.02 -20.76 4.61
N ALA A 129 -29.16 -21.03 3.98
CA ALA A 129 -29.44 -22.31 3.34
C ALA A 129 -28.41 -22.63 2.25
N GLU A 130 -28.03 -21.62 1.44
CA GLU A 130 -27.04 -21.76 0.40
C GLU A 130 -25.64 -22.06 0.98
N LEU A 131 -25.20 -21.32 1.99
CA LEU A 131 -23.91 -21.52 2.65
C LEU A 131 -23.83 -22.89 3.35
N ASN A 132 -24.92 -23.37 3.93
CA ASN A 132 -25.00 -24.71 4.53
C ASN A 132 -24.94 -25.83 3.49
N ALA A 133 -25.59 -25.65 2.36
CA ALA A 133 -25.60 -26.63 1.27
C ALA A 133 -24.27 -26.63 0.47
N HIS A 134 -23.52 -25.52 0.49
CA HIS A 134 -22.31 -25.37 -0.30
C HIS A 134 -21.17 -26.25 0.23
N LYS A 135 -20.68 -27.17 -0.60
CA LYS A 135 -19.62 -28.13 -0.25
C LYS A 135 -18.21 -27.62 -0.55
N GLY A 136 -18.09 -26.54 -1.30
CA GLY A 136 -16.81 -25.94 -1.69
C GLY A 136 -16.21 -25.02 -0.64
N ASN A 137 -15.15 -24.32 -1.03
CA ASN A 137 -14.49 -23.33 -0.19
C ASN A 137 -15.36 -22.07 -0.04
N VAL A 138 -15.50 -21.60 1.17
CA VAL A 138 -16.07 -20.27 1.50
C VAL A 138 -14.97 -19.43 2.14
N TYR A 139 -14.77 -18.25 1.61
CA TYR A 139 -13.76 -17.31 2.08
C TYR A 139 -14.40 -16.20 2.88
N THR A 140 -13.71 -15.72 3.89
CA THR A 140 -14.11 -14.52 4.63
C THR A 140 -12.97 -13.52 4.61
N ALA A 141 -13.33 -12.23 4.57
CA ALA A 141 -12.40 -11.16 4.79
C ALA A 141 -13.01 -10.14 5.76
N ILE A 142 -12.15 -9.52 6.55
CA ILE A 142 -12.49 -8.36 7.35
C ILE A 142 -11.59 -7.22 6.90
N ILE A 143 -12.20 -6.10 6.53
CA ILE A 143 -11.52 -4.92 6.00
C ILE A 143 -11.83 -3.76 6.93
N SER A 144 -10.81 -3.26 7.64
CA SER A 144 -10.93 -2.22 8.67
C SER A 144 -10.14 -0.97 8.33
N LEU A 145 -10.70 0.16 8.71
CA LEU A 145 -10.03 1.46 8.72
C LEU A 145 -10.09 2.07 10.12
N ARG A 146 -9.17 2.99 10.45
CA ARG A 146 -9.36 3.87 11.60
C ARG A 146 -10.54 4.80 11.34
N ARG A 147 -11.26 5.19 12.38
CA ARG A 147 -12.43 6.09 12.27
C ARG A 147 -12.11 7.37 11.50
N GLU A 148 -11.00 8.00 11.81
CA GLU A 148 -10.54 9.23 11.16
C GLU A 148 -10.32 9.03 9.66
N ASP A 149 -9.69 7.90 9.28
CA ASP A 149 -9.45 7.56 7.88
C ASP A 149 -10.76 7.21 7.16
N ALA A 150 -11.64 6.45 7.81
CA ALA A 150 -12.94 6.09 7.24
C ALA A 150 -13.79 7.33 6.93
N GLN A 151 -13.85 8.29 7.87
CA GLN A 151 -14.56 9.56 7.66
C GLN A 151 -13.92 10.39 6.56
N ARG A 152 -12.62 10.58 6.60
CA ARG A 152 -11.87 11.38 5.63
C ARG A 152 -11.97 10.81 4.20
N LEU A 153 -12.00 9.48 4.06
CA LEU A 153 -12.06 8.78 2.77
C LEU A 153 -13.50 8.44 2.35
N GLY A 154 -14.50 8.80 3.17
CA GLY A 154 -15.91 8.55 2.90
C GLY A 154 -16.33 7.07 3.06
N PHE A 155 -15.59 6.26 3.85
CA PHE A 155 -15.90 4.86 4.12
C PHE A 155 -16.62 4.67 5.47
N ASP A 156 -17.48 5.59 5.83
CA ASP A 156 -18.27 5.62 7.07
C ASP A 156 -19.71 5.14 6.88
N SER A 157 -20.09 4.70 5.67
CA SER A 157 -21.42 4.16 5.35
C SER A 157 -21.34 2.81 4.62
N GLY A 158 -22.39 2.00 4.81
CA GLY A 158 -22.48 0.69 4.15
C GLY A 158 -22.69 0.79 2.65
N GLU A 159 -23.37 1.85 2.17
CA GLU A 159 -23.55 2.14 0.74
C GLU A 159 -22.21 2.35 0.07
N ARG A 160 -21.32 3.12 0.68
CA ARG A 160 -19.97 3.34 0.17
C ARG A 160 -19.17 2.04 0.10
N TRP A 161 -19.26 1.20 1.12
CA TRP A 161 -18.61 -0.11 1.11
C TRP A 161 -19.19 -1.05 0.05
N ARG A 162 -20.53 -1.02 -0.16
CA ARG A 162 -21.17 -1.81 -1.22
C ARG A 162 -20.62 -1.43 -2.60
N ASP A 163 -20.64 -0.13 -2.90
CA ASP A 163 -20.17 0.38 -4.20
C ASP A 163 -18.67 0.09 -4.40
N PHE A 164 -17.88 0.22 -3.35
CA PHE A 164 -16.47 -0.13 -3.37
C PHE A 164 -16.25 -1.62 -3.65
N LEU A 165 -16.93 -2.52 -2.91
CA LEU A 165 -16.78 -3.97 -3.07
C LEU A 165 -17.26 -4.45 -4.43
N ARG A 166 -18.31 -3.84 -4.98
CA ARG A 166 -18.73 -4.09 -6.37
C ARG A 166 -17.60 -3.80 -7.35
N GLY A 167 -16.89 -2.70 -7.17
CA GLY A 167 -15.69 -2.36 -7.97
C GLY A 167 -14.53 -3.34 -7.79
N GLN A 168 -14.50 -4.12 -6.70
CA GLN A 168 -13.45 -5.09 -6.40
C GLN A 168 -13.76 -6.52 -6.87
N THR A 169 -14.91 -6.77 -7.51
CA THR A 169 -15.32 -8.12 -7.92
C THR A 169 -14.33 -8.80 -8.86
N GLN A 170 -13.72 -8.06 -9.78
CA GLN A 170 -12.65 -8.57 -10.64
C GLN A 170 -11.42 -8.99 -9.81
N ALA A 171 -10.99 -8.16 -8.89
CA ALA A 171 -9.86 -8.46 -8.02
C ALA A 171 -10.14 -9.68 -7.11
N LEU A 172 -11.38 -9.79 -6.60
CA LEU A 172 -11.84 -10.96 -5.83
C LEU A 172 -11.81 -12.23 -6.67
N SER A 173 -12.34 -12.18 -7.90
CA SER A 173 -12.34 -13.28 -8.87
C SER A 173 -10.91 -13.80 -9.11
N GLU A 174 -9.98 -12.90 -9.45
CA GLU A 174 -8.59 -13.26 -9.71
C GLU A 174 -7.85 -13.74 -8.45
N GLY A 175 -8.04 -13.06 -7.32
CA GLY A 175 -7.36 -13.38 -6.07
C GLY A 175 -7.82 -14.71 -5.46
N LEU A 176 -9.10 -15.02 -5.57
CA LEU A 176 -9.73 -16.26 -5.10
C LEU A 176 -9.72 -17.38 -6.15
N LYS A 177 -9.33 -17.08 -7.40
CA LYS A 177 -9.38 -18.01 -8.54
C LYS A 177 -10.80 -18.59 -8.76
N ILE A 178 -11.78 -17.72 -8.73
CA ILE A 178 -13.19 -18.04 -9.04
C ILE A 178 -13.56 -17.26 -10.31
N PRO A 179 -14.09 -17.91 -11.37
CA PRO A 179 -14.59 -17.20 -12.55
C PRO A 179 -15.59 -16.09 -12.15
N LEU A 180 -15.49 -14.92 -12.76
CA LEU A 180 -16.29 -13.74 -12.34
C LEU A 180 -17.80 -14.03 -12.36
N GLN A 181 -18.28 -14.74 -13.37
CA GLN A 181 -19.69 -15.14 -13.51
C GLN A 181 -20.17 -16.14 -12.43
N HIS A 182 -19.24 -16.83 -11.76
CA HIS A 182 -19.54 -17.76 -10.66
C HIS A 182 -19.26 -17.18 -9.30
N LEU A 183 -18.65 -15.99 -9.21
CA LEU A 183 -18.35 -15.34 -7.95
C LEU A 183 -19.62 -14.88 -7.26
N LYS A 184 -19.86 -15.38 -6.05
CA LYS A 184 -20.88 -14.90 -5.14
C LYS A 184 -20.23 -14.23 -3.95
N TRP A 185 -20.76 -13.10 -3.54
CA TRP A 185 -20.27 -12.39 -2.37
C TRP A 185 -21.41 -11.73 -1.59
N TYR A 186 -21.23 -11.66 -0.30
CA TYR A 186 -22.09 -10.94 0.65
C TYR A 186 -21.22 -10.19 1.62
N ALA A 187 -21.70 -9.05 2.12
CA ALA A 187 -20.96 -8.27 3.07
C ALA A 187 -21.89 -7.64 4.13
N ALA A 188 -21.31 -7.25 5.26
CA ALA A 188 -22.00 -6.50 6.32
C ALA A 188 -21.06 -5.43 6.86
N PHE A 189 -21.50 -4.18 6.89
CA PHE A 189 -20.74 -3.07 7.45
C PHE A 189 -21.08 -2.89 8.93
N HIS A 190 -20.03 -2.86 9.75
CA HIS A 190 -20.14 -2.61 11.20
C HIS A 190 -19.53 -1.25 11.51
N ASN A 191 -20.38 -0.31 11.92
CA ASN A 191 -19.97 1.03 12.29
C ASN A 191 -19.52 1.06 13.76
N GLU A 192 -18.42 0.34 14.05
CA GLU A 192 -17.85 0.27 15.38
C GLU A 192 -17.07 1.55 15.75
N GLY A 193 -16.91 1.82 17.07
CA GLY A 193 -16.37 3.07 17.62
C GLY A 193 -15.13 3.61 16.90
N ASN A 194 -13.96 3.07 17.21
CA ASN A 194 -12.68 3.58 16.65
C ASN A 194 -12.31 2.94 15.31
N HIS A 195 -12.85 1.77 15.00
CA HIS A 195 -12.46 0.98 13.84
C HIS A 195 -13.67 0.43 13.07
N PRO A 196 -14.33 1.26 12.23
CA PRO A 196 -15.37 0.78 11.34
C PRO A 196 -14.79 -0.24 10.36
N HIS A 197 -15.57 -1.28 10.06
CA HIS A 197 -15.09 -2.38 9.25
C HIS A 197 -16.21 -3.07 8.50
N VAL A 198 -15.85 -3.75 7.43
CA VAL A 198 -16.77 -4.59 6.66
C VAL A 198 -16.35 -6.05 6.72
N HIS A 199 -17.31 -6.91 6.97
CA HIS A 199 -17.19 -8.35 6.79
C HIS A 199 -17.57 -8.71 5.38
N LEU A 200 -16.78 -9.55 4.73
CA LEU A 200 -17.02 -10.07 3.40
C LEU A 200 -17.07 -11.60 3.48
N ILE A 201 -18.06 -12.20 2.84
CA ILE A 201 -18.14 -13.62 2.52
C ILE A 201 -18.06 -13.74 1.01
N ALA A 202 -17.21 -14.63 0.48
CA ALA A 202 -17.10 -14.87 -0.95
C ALA A 202 -16.89 -16.36 -1.24
N TYR A 203 -17.52 -16.89 -2.31
CA TYR A 203 -17.37 -18.27 -2.76
C TYR A 203 -17.78 -18.43 -4.22
N GLY A 204 -17.39 -19.56 -4.84
CA GLY A 204 -17.79 -19.91 -6.20
C GLY A 204 -19.15 -20.60 -6.25
N ALA A 205 -19.94 -20.36 -7.26
CA ALA A 205 -21.19 -21.09 -7.50
C ALA A 205 -20.91 -22.59 -7.70
N ASP A 206 -19.81 -22.98 -8.37
CA ASP A 206 -19.33 -24.35 -8.43
C ASP A 206 -18.45 -24.64 -7.19
N PRO A 207 -18.80 -25.69 -6.39
CA PRO A 207 -18.00 -26.05 -5.20
C PRO A 207 -16.55 -26.46 -5.48
N ARG A 208 -16.18 -26.76 -6.72
CA ARG A 208 -14.80 -27.11 -7.11
C ARG A 208 -13.92 -25.90 -7.37
N GLU A 209 -14.51 -24.71 -7.47
CA GLU A 209 -13.81 -23.48 -7.75
C GLU A 209 -13.31 -22.80 -6.49
N GLY A 210 -12.29 -22.01 -6.67
CA GLY A 210 -11.73 -21.18 -5.62
C GLY A 210 -10.54 -21.79 -4.90
N TYR A 211 -9.45 -21.02 -4.89
CA TYR A 211 -8.23 -21.32 -4.17
C TYR A 211 -7.56 -20.03 -3.68
N LEU A 212 -7.39 -19.91 -2.38
CA LEU A 212 -6.73 -18.74 -1.77
C LEU A 212 -5.25 -19.05 -1.51
N SER A 213 -4.37 -18.49 -2.32
CA SER A 213 -2.92 -18.55 -2.14
C SER A 213 -2.40 -17.32 -1.38
N LYS A 214 -1.19 -17.42 -0.80
CA LYS A 214 -0.50 -16.24 -0.22
C LYS A 214 -0.39 -15.09 -1.23
N GLN A 215 -0.12 -15.42 -2.50
CA GLN A 215 -0.03 -14.46 -3.59
C GLN A 215 -1.39 -13.81 -3.90
N GLY A 216 -2.48 -14.59 -3.88
CA GLY A 216 -3.85 -14.09 -4.00
C GLY A 216 -4.21 -13.13 -2.87
N VAL A 217 -3.91 -13.48 -1.62
CA VAL A 217 -4.11 -12.58 -0.46
C VAL A 217 -3.36 -11.27 -0.63
N ASN A 218 -2.08 -11.32 -1.04
CA ASN A 218 -1.28 -10.11 -1.22
C ASN A 218 -1.81 -9.23 -2.36
N ARG A 219 -2.25 -9.83 -3.47
CA ARG A 219 -2.90 -9.09 -4.57
C ARG A 219 -4.18 -8.41 -4.13
N LEU A 220 -5.03 -9.11 -3.40
CA LEU A 220 -6.28 -8.56 -2.86
C LEU A 220 -6.00 -7.38 -1.90
N ARG A 221 -5.07 -7.56 -0.96
CA ARG A 221 -4.66 -6.47 -0.05
C ARG A 221 -4.17 -5.25 -0.80
N SER A 222 -3.28 -5.47 -1.78
CA SER A 222 -2.73 -4.38 -2.59
C SER A 222 -3.80 -3.68 -3.43
N SER A 223 -4.77 -4.42 -4.01
CA SER A 223 -5.88 -3.82 -4.77
C SER A 223 -6.76 -2.97 -3.86
N LEU A 224 -7.19 -3.53 -2.72
CA LEU A 224 -8.03 -2.82 -1.76
C LEU A 224 -7.33 -1.56 -1.23
N ALA A 225 -6.06 -1.67 -0.81
CA ALA A 225 -5.29 -0.53 -0.31
C ALA A 225 -5.11 0.55 -1.38
N ARG A 226 -4.72 0.17 -2.60
CA ARG A 226 -4.55 1.11 -3.71
C ARG A 226 -5.81 1.90 -4.01
N ASP A 227 -6.97 1.23 -4.01
CA ASP A 227 -8.21 1.88 -4.44
C ASP A 227 -8.86 2.67 -3.29
N ILE A 228 -8.69 2.26 -2.02
CA ILE A 228 -9.10 3.04 -0.84
C ILE A 228 -8.27 4.32 -0.73
N PHE A 229 -6.94 4.22 -0.88
CA PHE A 229 -5.99 5.34 -0.72
C PHE A 229 -5.57 5.97 -2.04
N ALA A 230 -6.36 5.82 -3.11
CA ALA A 230 -5.97 6.23 -4.46
C ALA A 230 -5.55 7.70 -4.55
N GLN A 231 -6.29 8.61 -3.92
CA GLN A 231 -5.97 10.04 -3.95
C GLN A 231 -4.70 10.37 -3.16
N GLU A 232 -4.54 9.77 -1.97
CA GLU A 232 -3.34 9.97 -1.15
C GLU A 232 -2.09 9.42 -1.83
N LEU A 233 -2.19 8.23 -2.42
CA LEU A 233 -1.10 7.64 -3.17
C LEU A 233 -0.68 8.52 -4.35
N LEU A 234 -1.64 9.12 -5.07
CA LEU A 234 -1.32 10.06 -6.15
C LEU A 234 -0.50 11.23 -5.63
N CYS A 235 -0.94 11.90 -4.56
CA CYS A 235 -0.21 13.02 -3.96
C CYS A 235 1.21 12.60 -3.51
N ILE A 236 1.34 11.44 -2.84
CA ILE A 236 2.64 10.95 -2.38
C ILE A 236 3.55 10.60 -3.57
N TYR A 237 3.02 10.02 -4.66
CA TYR A 237 3.79 9.73 -5.87
C TYR A 237 4.25 10.99 -6.58
N GLU A 238 3.42 12.04 -6.63
CA GLU A 238 3.79 13.33 -7.17
C GLU A 238 4.92 13.97 -6.34
N GLU A 239 4.76 14.03 -5.01
CA GLU A 239 5.81 14.51 -4.12
C GLU A 239 7.11 13.70 -4.27
N GLN A 240 7.02 12.37 -4.32
CA GLN A 240 8.19 11.50 -4.49
C GLN A 240 8.89 11.77 -5.83
N THR A 241 8.12 12.03 -6.89
CA THR A 241 8.65 12.37 -8.20
C THR A 241 9.38 13.71 -8.18
N GLN A 242 8.78 14.74 -7.59
CA GLN A 242 9.42 16.05 -7.43
C GLN A 242 10.71 15.97 -6.60
N ARG A 243 10.69 15.23 -5.49
CA ARG A 243 11.88 15.03 -4.64
C ARG A 243 12.98 14.27 -5.36
N ARG A 244 12.61 13.23 -6.15
CA ARG A 244 13.56 12.49 -6.99
C ARG A 244 14.22 13.41 -8.03
N ASP A 245 13.43 14.22 -8.69
CA ASP A 245 13.94 15.08 -9.76
C ASP A 245 14.74 16.24 -9.18
N GLY A 246 14.35 16.80 -8.04
CA GLY A 246 15.16 17.77 -7.29
C GLY A 246 16.50 17.19 -6.81
N LEU A 247 16.52 15.93 -6.36
CA LEU A 247 17.76 15.25 -6.00
C LEU A 247 18.70 15.08 -7.21
N LYS A 248 18.16 14.68 -8.37
CA LYS A 248 18.94 14.53 -9.61
C LYS A 248 19.54 15.86 -10.07
N GLN A 249 18.76 16.92 -9.98
CA GLN A 249 19.22 18.25 -10.33
C GLN A 249 20.33 18.73 -9.37
N ALA A 250 20.12 18.62 -8.07
CA ALA A 250 21.12 18.99 -7.07
C ALA A 250 22.43 18.19 -7.22
N ALA A 251 22.32 16.89 -7.53
CA ALA A 251 23.47 16.06 -7.80
C ALA A 251 24.23 16.53 -9.07
N ALA A 252 23.51 16.87 -10.14
CA ALA A 252 24.12 17.40 -11.37
C ALA A 252 24.83 18.74 -11.11
N GLU A 253 24.19 19.66 -10.38
CA GLU A 253 24.77 20.95 -9.99
C GLU A 253 26.07 20.76 -9.20
N LEU A 254 26.08 19.88 -8.19
CA LEU A 254 27.25 19.62 -7.34
C LEU A 254 28.39 18.94 -8.12
N VAL A 255 28.06 18.05 -9.06
CA VAL A 255 29.06 17.42 -9.95
C VAL A 255 29.70 18.43 -10.90
N GLN A 256 28.98 19.48 -11.30
CA GLN A 256 29.45 20.54 -12.23
C GLN A 256 30.17 21.69 -11.52
N SER A 257 29.87 21.95 -10.24
CA SER A 257 30.35 23.11 -9.48
C SER A 257 31.85 23.08 -9.17
N ASN A 258 32.48 21.90 -9.22
CA ASN A 258 33.90 21.68 -8.86
C ASN A 258 34.25 22.12 -7.43
N GLU A 259 33.26 22.31 -6.55
CA GLU A 259 33.47 22.82 -5.19
C GLU A 259 34.00 21.74 -4.22
N ASN A 260 33.77 20.47 -4.52
CA ASN A 260 34.17 19.37 -3.64
C ASN A 260 35.44 18.67 -4.17
N PRO A 261 36.60 18.87 -3.52
CA PRO A 261 37.87 18.34 -3.98
C PRO A 261 37.89 16.81 -4.12
N LYS A 262 37.14 16.10 -3.27
CA LYS A 262 37.04 14.65 -3.33
C LYS A 262 36.28 14.16 -4.56
N ILE A 263 35.14 14.80 -4.86
CA ILE A 263 34.34 14.51 -6.07
C ILE A 263 35.17 14.82 -7.31
N GLU A 264 35.88 15.94 -7.31
CA GLU A 264 36.74 16.38 -8.40
C GLU A 264 37.84 15.36 -8.69
N ALA A 265 38.55 14.88 -7.68
CA ALA A 265 39.61 13.87 -7.83
C ALA A 265 39.08 12.54 -8.40
N LEU A 266 37.88 12.11 -7.93
CA LEU A 266 37.24 10.88 -8.41
C LEU A 266 36.75 11.03 -9.86
N LEU A 267 36.16 12.18 -10.21
CA LEU A 267 35.71 12.49 -11.56
C LEU A 267 36.90 12.53 -12.55
N THR A 268 38.03 13.17 -12.20
CA THR A 268 39.24 13.20 -12.99
C THR A 268 39.79 11.79 -13.21
N SER A 269 39.79 10.94 -12.15
CA SER A 269 40.17 9.54 -12.26
C SER A 269 39.27 8.76 -13.20
N LEU A 270 37.93 9.00 -13.12
CA LEU A 270 36.94 8.35 -13.99
C LEU A 270 37.14 8.83 -15.48
N ALA A 271 37.28 10.15 -15.71
CA ALA A 271 37.49 10.75 -17.03
C ALA A 271 38.68 10.13 -17.76
N SER A 272 39.81 9.95 -17.07
CA SER A 272 41.02 9.34 -17.64
C SER A 272 40.90 7.87 -18.03
N ARG A 273 39.89 7.16 -17.48
CA ARG A 273 39.69 5.72 -17.70
C ARG A 273 38.61 5.41 -18.74
N LEU A 274 37.54 6.21 -18.77
CA LEU A 274 36.39 5.97 -19.65
C LEU A 274 36.74 5.81 -21.16
N PRO A 275 37.72 6.53 -21.76
CA PRO A 275 38.11 6.34 -23.15
C PRO A 275 38.60 4.91 -23.42
N LYS A 276 39.29 4.32 -22.45
CA LYS A 276 39.90 3.00 -22.58
C LYS A 276 38.86 1.85 -22.47
N VAL A 277 37.65 2.16 -21.99
CA VAL A 277 36.54 1.20 -21.90
C VAL A 277 35.93 0.98 -23.27
N LYS A 278 35.86 -0.26 -23.73
CA LYS A 278 35.19 -0.64 -24.99
C LYS A 278 33.65 -0.71 -24.79
N GLY A 279 32.90 -0.28 -25.82
CA GLY A 279 31.44 -0.39 -25.83
C GLY A 279 30.69 0.82 -25.24
N LYS A 280 29.43 0.61 -24.80
CA LYS A 280 28.54 1.68 -24.36
C LYS A 280 28.99 2.28 -23.01
N LYS A 281 29.11 3.62 -22.98
CA LYS A 281 29.51 4.39 -21.80
C LYS A 281 28.29 4.69 -20.89
N GLN A 282 27.65 3.65 -20.38
CA GLN A 282 26.52 3.73 -19.45
C GLN A 282 26.81 2.81 -18.26
N TYR A 283 26.37 3.17 -17.06
CA TYR A 283 26.68 2.46 -15.82
C TYR A 283 26.44 0.93 -15.90
N ALA A 284 25.35 0.51 -16.54
CA ALA A 284 25.04 -0.93 -16.68
C ALA A 284 26.14 -1.72 -17.41
N TYR A 285 26.83 -1.10 -18.36
CA TYR A 285 27.82 -1.75 -19.25
C TYR A 285 29.27 -1.49 -18.85
N LEU A 286 29.51 -0.68 -17.81
CA LEU A 286 30.87 -0.43 -17.34
C LEU A 286 31.45 -1.70 -16.65
N PRO A 287 32.76 -1.90 -16.76
CA PRO A 287 33.47 -2.90 -15.95
C PRO A 287 33.37 -2.59 -14.44
N ALA A 288 33.58 -3.59 -13.60
CA ALA A 288 33.39 -3.49 -12.14
C ALA A 288 34.24 -2.39 -11.47
N ARG A 289 35.43 -2.12 -12.01
CA ARG A 289 36.35 -1.10 -11.48
C ARG A 289 35.81 0.32 -11.71
N GLU A 290 35.29 0.60 -12.89
CA GLU A 290 34.71 1.87 -13.26
C GLU A 290 33.36 2.08 -12.55
N LYS A 291 32.57 1.02 -12.39
CA LYS A 291 31.34 1.07 -11.58
C LYS A 291 31.62 1.50 -10.14
N ARG A 292 32.65 0.92 -9.50
CA ARG A 292 33.03 1.31 -8.14
C ARG A 292 33.40 2.80 -8.05
N LEU A 293 34.14 3.35 -9.02
CA LEU A 293 34.47 4.77 -9.04
C LEU A 293 33.21 5.64 -9.14
N VAL A 294 32.24 5.23 -9.95
CA VAL A 294 30.95 5.95 -10.07
C VAL A 294 30.18 5.85 -8.75
N ASP A 295 30.16 4.67 -8.09
CA ASP A 295 29.52 4.47 -6.80
C ASP A 295 30.20 5.29 -5.69
N ASP A 296 31.54 5.36 -5.66
CA ASP A 296 32.31 6.20 -4.74
C ASP A 296 32.01 7.69 -4.91
N ILE A 297 31.76 8.15 -6.16
CA ILE A 297 31.31 9.53 -6.42
C ILE A 297 29.90 9.75 -5.86
N VAL A 298 28.97 8.82 -6.07
CA VAL A 298 27.60 8.91 -5.52
C VAL A 298 27.64 8.91 -3.99
N ASP A 299 28.51 8.11 -3.38
CA ASP A 299 28.70 8.09 -1.93
C ASP A 299 29.33 9.38 -1.39
N ALA A 300 30.19 10.03 -2.19
CA ALA A 300 30.71 11.36 -1.86
C ALA A 300 29.63 12.43 -1.98
N LEU A 301 28.78 12.38 -3.00
CA LEU A 301 27.61 13.26 -3.18
C LEU A 301 26.62 13.12 -2.02
N SER A 302 26.36 11.91 -1.56
CA SER A 302 25.42 11.65 -0.47
C SER A 302 25.83 12.26 0.90
N LYS A 303 27.09 12.70 1.03
CA LYS A 303 27.60 13.41 2.22
C LYS A 303 27.35 14.92 2.19
N ASP A 304 26.98 15.45 1.05
CA ASP A 304 26.50 16.83 0.95
C ASP A 304 25.17 16.99 1.69
N ALA A 305 25.05 18.04 2.53
CA ALA A 305 23.89 18.24 3.37
C ALA A 305 22.58 18.41 2.58
N ARG A 306 22.63 19.08 1.42
CA ARG A 306 21.48 19.28 0.53
C ARG A 306 21.04 17.96 -0.10
N ILE A 307 21.99 17.17 -0.59
CA ILE A 307 21.75 15.85 -1.19
C ILE A 307 21.20 14.88 -0.15
N ALA A 308 21.81 14.83 1.05
CA ALA A 308 21.38 13.98 2.14
C ALA A 308 19.94 14.29 2.57
N ALA A 309 19.57 15.58 2.72
CA ALA A 309 18.23 16.00 3.08
C ALA A 309 17.19 15.65 2.02
N LEU A 310 17.50 15.83 0.74
CA LEU A 310 16.61 15.46 -0.37
C LEU A 310 16.42 13.95 -0.46
N TYR A 311 17.48 13.16 -0.27
CA TYR A 311 17.40 11.71 -0.27
C TYR A 311 16.60 11.19 0.92
N ASP A 312 16.81 11.72 2.12
CA ASP A 312 16.03 11.38 3.31
C ASP A 312 14.54 11.66 3.11
N SER A 313 14.22 12.84 2.58
CA SER A 313 12.85 13.25 2.26
C SER A 313 12.19 12.32 1.22
N TRP A 314 12.94 11.86 0.21
CA TRP A 314 12.46 10.87 -0.77
C TRP A 314 12.23 9.50 -0.12
N CYS A 315 13.15 9.04 0.75
CA CYS A 315 13.00 7.80 1.50
C CYS A 315 11.75 7.83 2.40
N GLN A 316 11.50 8.94 3.09
CA GLN A 316 10.29 9.12 3.91
C GLN A 316 9.00 9.00 3.07
N SER A 317 8.97 9.56 1.85
CA SER A 317 7.82 9.35 0.95
C SER A 317 7.69 7.89 0.53
N ARG A 318 8.80 7.21 0.27
CA ARG A 318 8.81 5.80 -0.07
C ARG A 318 8.31 4.92 1.07
N GLU A 319 8.75 5.20 2.30
CA GLU A 319 8.29 4.53 3.52
C GLU A 319 6.77 4.70 3.72
N LYS A 320 6.23 5.91 3.50
CA LYS A 320 4.77 6.15 3.55
C LYS A 320 4.00 5.25 2.58
N ILE A 321 4.49 5.09 1.34
CA ILE A 321 3.87 4.20 0.36
C ILE A 321 3.95 2.75 0.82
N LEU A 322 5.12 2.30 1.29
CA LEU A 322 5.32 0.93 1.74
C LEU A 322 4.41 0.60 2.93
N HIS A 323 4.28 1.50 3.90
CA HIS A 323 3.42 1.30 5.07
C HIS A 323 1.92 1.16 4.75
N ILE A 324 1.45 1.72 3.63
CA ILE A 324 0.07 1.48 3.16
C ILE A 324 -0.14 0.00 2.79
N TYR A 325 0.90 -0.65 2.25
CA TYR A 325 0.84 -2.04 1.77
C TYR A 325 1.36 -3.06 2.79
N ASP A 326 2.43 -2.74 3.49
CA ASP A 326 3.08 -3.62 4.48
C ASP A 326 3.82 -2.79 5.54
N GLU A 327 3.40 -2.93 6.78
CA GLU A 327 3.92 -2.19 7.93
C GLU A 327 5.38 -2.53 8.28
N SER A 328 5.81 -3.74 7.92
CA SER A 328 7.17 -4.23 8.20
C SER A 328 8.18 -3.85 7.12
N ALA A 329 7.75 -3.26 6.02
CA ALA A 329 8.63 -2.94 4.91
C ALA A 329 9.48 -1.70 5.22
N GLN A 330 10.73 -1.92 5.62
CA GLN A 330 11.79 -0.92 5.66
C GLN A 330 12.75 -1.13 4.49
N GLU A 331 12.86 -0.14 3.60
CA GLU A 331 13.73 -0.23 2.43
C GLU A 331 14.62 1.04 2.33
N ARG A 332 15.46 1.27 3.35
CA ARG A 332 16.51 2.28 3.28
C ARG A 332 17.79 1.66 2.75
N ARG A 333 18.15 2.02 1.53
CA ARG A 333 19.42 1.64 0.89
C ARG A 333 20.31 2.86 0.75
N PRO A 334 21.63 2.73 0.72
CA PRO A 334 22.51 3.80 0.31
C PRO A 334 22.13 4.35 -1.07
N LEU A 335 22.36 5.64 -1.32
CA LEU A 335 22.01 6.28 -2.60
C LEU A 335 22.70 5.59 -3.79
N SER A 336 23.94 5.13 -3.60
CA SER A 336 24.71 4.39 -4.60
C SER A 336 24.10 3.02 -4.95
N GLU A 337 23.36 2.38 -4.04
CA GLU A 337 22.73 1.09 -4.28
C GLU A 337 21.27 1.19 -4.75
N ASN A 338 20.71 2.41 -4.76
CA ASN A 338 19.30 2.61 -5.09
C ASN A 338 19.12 2.73 -6.61
N GLU A 339 18.52 1.71 -7.20
CA GLU A 339 18.25 1.60 -8.64
C GLU A 339 17.42 2.76 -9.21
N THR A 340 16.58 3.39 -8.40
CA THR A 340 15.77 4.55 -8.81
C THR A 340 16.64 5.73 -9.23
N PHE A 341 17.85 5.83 -8.68
CA PHE A 341 18.80 6.90 -8.93
C PHE A 341 19.94 6.52 -9.89
N ARG A 342 19.79 5.43 -10.65
CA ARG A 342 20.76 5.03 -11.71
C ARG A 342 21.03 6.13 -12.71
N SER A 343 20.08 7.06 -12.92
CA SER A 343 20.27 8.21 -13.79
C SER A 343 21.38 9.15 -13.31
N ILE A 344 21.55 9.33 -11.98
CA ILE A 344 22.65 10.12 -11.40
C ILE A 344 24.00 9.51 -11.81
N LYS A 345 24.13 8.18 -11.75
CA LYS A 345 25.34 7.48 -12.17
C LYS A 345 25.68 7.72 -13.65
N ASN A 346 24.65 7.73 -14.51
CA ASN A 346 24.84 8.05 -15.93
C ASN A 346 25.18 9.52 -16.15
N GLN A 347 24.61 10.46 -15.38
CA GLN A 347 24.99 11.88 -15.43
C GLN A 347 26.46 12.09 -15.04
N ILE A 348 26.95 11.40 -13.99
CA ILE A 348 28.35 11.42 -13.58
C ILE A 348 29.26 10.94 -14.74
N ILE A 349 28.86 9.85 -15.41
CA ILE A 349 29.63 9.32 -16.56
C ILE A 349 29.66 10.32 -17.71
N GLN A 350 28.53 10.96 -18.01
CA GLN A 350 28.48 11.97 -19.07
C GLN A 350 29.35 13.20 -18.73
N GLU A 351 29.31 13.64 -17.47
CA GLU A 351 30.17 14.75 -17.04
C GLU A 351 31.66 14.39 -17.11
N ALA A 352 32.04 13.17 -16.72
CA ALA A 352 33.41 12.70 -16.82
C ALA A 352 33.90 12.65 -18.31
N LEU A 353 33.03 12.21 -19.23
CA LEU A 353 33.32 12.24 -20.67
C LEU A 353 33.46 13.67 -21.22
N ARG A 354 32.58 14.60 -20.81
CA ARG A 354 32.64 16.00 -21.18
C ARG A 354 33.97 16.63 -20.76
N ARG A 355 34.47 16.35 -19.56
CA ARG A 355 35.74 16.86 -19.06
C ARG A 355 36.93 16.32 -19.81
N GLU A 356 36.89 15.09 -20.26
CA GLU A 356 37.94 14.53 -21.09
C GLU A 356 37.98 15.19 -22.46
N ASP A 357 36.83 15.37 -23.14
CA ASP A 357 36.75 16.06 -24.41
C ASP A 357 37.30 17.50 -24.32
N PHE A 358 37.10 18.17 -23.18
CA PHE A 358 37.65 19.49 -22.90
C PHE A 358 39.17 19.49 -22.76
N SER A 359 39.73 18.49 -22.07
CA SER A 359 41.18 18.39 -21.86
C SER A 359 41.93 17.98 -23.13
N ALA A 360 41.31 17.18 -23.98
CA ALA A 360 41.92 16.64 -25.19
C ALA A 360 41.93 17.64 -26.38
N ASN A 361 41.02 18.62 -26.40
CA ASN A 361 40.80 19.47 -27.60
C ASN A 361 40.86 20.99 -27.37
N GLY A 362 41.62 21.49 -26.42
CA GLY A 362 41.87 22.89 -26.01
C GLY A 362 41.58 24.09 -26.97
N SER A 363 40.56 24.00 -27.83
CA SER A 363 40.17 25.08 -28.73
C SER A 363 38.90 25.81 -28.27
N ALA A 364 39.02 27.13 -28.07
CA ALA A 364 37.95 28.05 -27.68
C ALA A 364 36.69 27.97 -28.58
N LEU A 365 36.86 27.53 -29.83
CA LEU A 365 35.75 27.43 -30.80
C LEU A 365 34.75 26.30 -30.47
N ARG A 366 35.22 25.19 -29.92
CA ARG A 366 34.34 24.08 -29.44
C ARG A 366 33.52 24.47 -28.21
N LEU A 367 34.08 25.29 -27.34
CA LEU A 367 33.42 25.84 -26.15
C LEU A 367 32.16 26.64 -26.52
N LEU A 368 32.27 27.49 -27.55
CA LEU A 368 31.16 28.31 -28.04
C LEU A 368 30.07 27.46 -28.72
N THR A 369 30.44 26.42 -29.46
CA THR A 369 29.50 25.52 -30.14
C THR A 369 28.74 24.64 -29.12
N GLN A 370 29.42 24.17 -28.08
CA GLN A 370 28.79 23.37 -27.03
C GLN A 370 27.86 24.20 -26.11
N LEU A 371 28.21 25.46 -25.80
CA LEU A 371 27.35 26.41 -25.09
C LEU A 371 26.08 26.72 -25.91
N ALA A 372 26.18 26.91 -27.20
CA ALA A 372 25.05 27.14 -28.08
C ALA A 372 24.11 25.92 -28.16
N GLN A 373 24.67 24.70 -28.18
CA GLN A 373 23.89 23.45 -28.14
C GLN A 373 23.22 23.22 -26.78
N LEU A 374 23.85 23.60 -25.65
CA LEU A 374 23.23 23.50 -24.29
C LEU A 374 22.03 24.44 -24.17
N ILE A 375 22.12 25.67 -24.67
CA ILE A 375 21.02 26.65 -24.67
C ILE A 375 19.85 26.15 -25.54
N GLN A 376 20.13 25.52 -26.68
CA GLN A 376 19.10 24.98 -27.56
C GLN A 376 18.44 23.70 -26.96
N ASN A 377 19.20 22.83 -26.29
CA ASN A 377 18.69 21.62 -25.68
C ASN A 377 17.87 21.89 -24.43
N ASP A 378 18.19 22.91 -23.63
CA ASP A 378 17.41 23.31 -22.45
C ASP A 378 16.00 23.83 -22.84
N ALA A 379 15.92 24.57 -23.95
CA ALA A 379 14.64 25.03 -24.49
C ALA A 379 13.78 23.89 -25.08
N ALA A 380 14.41 22.85 -25.66
CA ALA A 380 13.71 21.69 -26.21
C ALA A 380 13.27 20.68 -25.11
N PHE A 381 14.08 20.50 -24.06
CA PHE A 381 13.80 19.55 -22.99
C PHE A 381 12.65 20.00 -22.07
N GLN A 382 12.51 21.31 -21.84
CA GLN A 382 11.37 21.85 -21.07
C GLN A 382 10.02 21.70 -21.80
N SER A 383 10.02 21.64 -23.16
CA SER A 383 8.79 21.51 -23.94
C SER A 383 8.31 20.06 -24.15
N GLU A 384 9.21 19.09 -24.27
CA GLU A 384 8.83 17.70 -24.58
C GLU A 384 8.43 16.87 -23.34
N ASP A 385 9.07 17.08 -22.20
CA ASP A 385 8.82 16.25 -21.01
C ASP A 385 7.53 16.66 -20.27
N THR A 386 7.18 17.95 -20.30
CA THR A 386 5.88 18.44 -19.80
C THR A 386 4.72 17.93 -20.66
N HIS A 387 4.85 17.92 -22.00
CA HIS A 387 3.78 17.42 -22.87
C HIS A 387 3.62 15.90 -22.87
N ARG A 388 4.70 15.16 -22.67
CA ARG A 388 4.68 13.69 -22.65
C ARG A 388 4.13 13.12 -21.33
N THR A 389 4.44 13.77 -20.20
CA THR A 389 3.90 13.43 -18.86
C THR A 389 2.43 13.79 -18.78
N ASP A 390 2.02 14.96 -19.25
CA ASP A 390 0.63 15.42 -19.26
C ASP A 390 -0.26 14.54 -20.16
N ARG A 391 0.23 14.14 -21.35
CA ARG A 391 -0.46 13.19 -22.24
C ARG A 391 -0.61 11.80 -21.65
N LYS A 392 0.41 11.25 -20.96
CA LYS A 392 0.33 9.96 -20.28
C LYS A 392 -0.62 10.01 -19.08
N LEU A 393 -0.62 11.12 -18.35
CA LEU A 393 -1.50 11.30 -17.19
C LEU A 393 -2.96 11.45 -17.62
N ARG A 394 -3.25 12.25 -18.65
CA ARG A 394 -4.58 12.42 -19.24
C ARG A 394 -5.12 11.11 -19.82
N ARG A 395 -4.28 10.32 -20.50
CA ARG A 395 -4.68 9.03 -21.03
C ARG A 395 -5.01 8.02 -19.93
N LYS A 396 -4.20 7.92 -18.87
CA LYS A 396 -4.47 7.08 -17.69
C LYS A 396 -5.73 7.51 -16.91
N LEU A 397 -5.99 8.82 -16.83
CA LEU A 397 -7.21 9.36 -16.21
C LEU A 397 -8.46 9.05 -17.06
N GLN A 398 -8.35 9.10 -18.39
CA GLN A 398 -9.42 8.78 -19.31
C GLN A 398 -9.74 7.27 -19.32
N GLU A 399 -8.70 6.41 -19.33
CA GLU A 399 -8.83 4.97 -19.18
C GLU A 399 -9.48 4.59 -17.83
N LYS A 400 -9.15 5.29 -16.74
CA LYS A 400 -9.77 5.10 -15.41
C LYS A 400 -11.22 5.58 -15.37
N LYS A 401 -11.55 6.72 -15.98
CA LYS A 401 -12.95 7.23 -16.07
C LYS A 401 -13.83 6.28 -16.91
N GLN A 402 -13.31 5.73 -18.00
CA GLN A 402 -14.03 4.75 -18.82
C GLN A 402 -14.22 3.41 -18.07
N ALA A 403 -13.22 2.95 -17.30
CA ALA A 403 -13.31 1.75 -16.48
C ALA A 403 -14.29 1.90 -15.28
N GLN A 404 -14.58 3.13 -14.85
CA GLN A 404 -15.51 3.42 -13.76
C GLN A 404 -16.95 3.72 -14.24
N GLY A 405 -17.25 3.60 -15.54
CA GLY A 405 -18.59 3.75 -16.08
C GLY A 405 -19.16 5.17 -16.01
N LEU A 406 -18.36 6.18 -15.74
CA LEU A 406 -18.78 7.59 -15.76
C LEU A 406 -18.81 8.08 -17.21
N LYS A 407 -20.01 8.06 -17.83
CA LYS A 407 -20.27 8.78 -19.09
C LYS A 407 -20.16 10.28 -18.82
N MET A 408 -19.33 10.94 -19.60
CA MET A 408 -19.40 12.41 -19.71
C MET A 408 -20.67 12.78 -20.48
N GLU A 409 -21.57 13.52 -19.86
CA GLU A 409 -22.50 14.39 -20.58
C GLU A 409 -21.68 15.56 -21.16
N GLU A 410 -21.99 15.89 -22.41
CA GLU A 410 -21.42 17.01 -23.18
C GLU A 410 -21.70 18.39 -22.56
#